data_6c7e138ebfe94e559a0e0c617fae1eba
#
_entry.id   6c7e138ebfe94e559a0e0c617fae1eba
#
_cell.length_a   1.000
_cell.length_b   1.000
_cell.length_c   1.000
_cell.angle_alpha   90.00
_cell.angle_beta   90.00
_cell.angle_gamma   90.00
#
_symmetry.space_group_name_H-M   'P 1'
#
loop_
_entity.id
_entity.type
_entity.pdbx_description
1 polymer ?
#
loop_
_entity_poly.entity_id
_entity_poly.type
_entity_poly.pdbx_seq_one_letter_code
_entity_poly.pdbx_strand_id
1 'polypeptide(L)'
;MSGEVTSPPPTAPQPPSRTAPIAIWSLVLAILSFTCWWLFTAIPAVICGHVARSQIRKSGGALRGKAIATAGLIIGYIALVLGVMGIPLLVSMIQSDRERLQRLSIERKEVASDDGKIKVTVPGTRAKLPELNKQASLQVGNKSKEVYLIVITDAKADVPNLTLETHHQMTRNRMLQKMKNASATEPVSVTIDGHPAMQDELSGTENKANVVFLHTTVDDGDHFQQILAWTLKSRWQKQNQLLREVTASFRSEK
;
A
#
# COMPACT_ATOMS: atom_id res chain seq x y z
N MET A 1 -29.28 -67.72 -49.86
CA MET A 1 -27.93 -67.24 -49.44
C MET A 1 -28.08 -65.90 -48.78
N SER A 2 -28.23 -65.90 -47.49
CA SER A 2 -28.44 -64.66 -46.66
C SER A 2 -27.10 -64.15 -46.25
N GLY A 3 -26.73 -62.95 -46.70
CA GLY A 3 -25.52 -62.25 -46.27
C GLY A 3 -25.72 -61.60 -44.92
N GLU A 4 -24.92 -62.04 -43.97
CA GLU A 4 -24.85 -61.53 -42.57
C GLU A 4 -24.08 -60.22 -42.62
N VAL A 5 -24.72 -59.12 -42.25
CA VAL A 5 -24.11 -57.80 -42.08
C VAL A 5 -23.56 -57.71 -40.68
N THR A 6 -22.24 -57.90 -40.51
CA THR A 6 -21.53 -57.71 -39.26
C THR A 6 -21.37 -56.22 -39.00
N SER A 7 -22.05 -55.72 -37.95
CA SER A 7 -21.87 -54.37 -37.44
C SER A 7 -20.50 -54.23 -36.75
N PRO A 8 -19.80 -53.08 -36.87
CA PRO A 8 -18.51 -52.87 -36.19
C PRO A 8 -18.67 -52.77 -34.67
N PRO A 9 -17.66 -53.18 -33.89
CA PRO A 9 -17.74 -53.18 -32.44
C PRO A 9 -17.83 -51.78 -31.88
N PRO A 10 -18.51 -51.57 -30.73
CA PRO A 10 -18.67 -50.27 -30.09
C PRO A 10 -17.32 -49.72 -29.63
N THR A 11 -17.05 -48.46 -30.03
CA THR A 11 -15.87 -47.72 -29.65
C THR A 11 -15.88 -47.47 -28.15
N ALA A 12 -14.82 -47.87 -27.42
CA ALA A 12 -14.68 -47.65 -25.99
C ALA A 12 -14.68 -46.14 -25.66
N PRO A 13 -15.30 -45.71 -24.55
CA PRO A 13 -15.33 -44.31 -24.15
C PRO A 13 -13.91 -43.80 -23.84
N GLN A 14 -13.52 -42.71 -24.54
CA GLN A 14 -12.25 -42.08 -24.31
C GLN A 14 -12.28 -41.39 -22.92
N PRO A 15 -11.20 -41.54 -22.12
CA PRO A 15 -11.13 -40.87 -20.80
C PRO A 15 -11.15 -39.34 -20.99
N PRO A 16 -11.75 -38.59 -20.04
CA PRO A 16 -11.82 -37.13 -20.10
C PRO A 16 -10.42 -36.53 -20.16
N SER A 17 -10.17 -35.65 -21.11
CA SER A 17 -8.91 -34.94 -21.29
C SER A 17 -8.66 -34.03 -20.10
N ARG A 18 -7.82 -34.48 -19.16
CA ARG A 18 -7.35 -33.65 -18.05
C ARG A 18 -6.28 -32.70 -18.59
N THR A 19 -6.52 -31.40 -18.47
CA THR A 19 -5.49 -30.38 -18.76
C THR A 19 -4.28 -30.62 -17.86
N ALA A 20 -3.15 -30.93 -18.44
CA ALA A 20 -1.95 -31.23 -17.68
C ALA A 20 -1.55 -29.98 -16.86
N PRO A 21 -1.24 -30.08 -15.54
CA PRO A 21 -0.81 -28.94 -14.74
C PRO A 21 0.39 -28.19 -15.35
N ILE A 22 1.23 -28.89 -16.11
CA ILE A 22 2.37 -28.35 -16.87
C ILE A 22 1.93 -27.28 -17.89
N ALA A 23 0.73 -27.40 -18.49
CA ALA A 23 0.23 -26.44 -19.45
C ALA A 23 -0.15 -25.10 -18.78
N ILE A 24 -0.63 -25.14 -17.54
CA ILE A 24 -0.94 -23.94 -16.75
C ILE A 24 0.36 -23.25 -16.32
N TRP A 25 1.36 -24.00 -15.87
CA TRP A 25 2.67 -23.46 -15.52
C TRP A 25 3.42 -22.89 -16.72
N SER A 26 3.32 -23.51 -17.89
CA SER A 26 3.90 -22.97 -19.12
C SER A 26 3.24 -21.64 -19.54
N LEU A 27 1.93 -21.48 -19.34
CA LEU A 27 1.22 -20.23 -19.62
C LEU A 27 1.63 -19.14 -18.62
N VAL A 28 1.73 -19.45 -17.32
CA VAL A 28 2.19 -18.52 -16.30
C VAL A 28 3.64 -18.07 -16.54
N LEU A 29 4.52 -19.02 -16.87
CA LEU A 29 5.92 -18.72 -17.24
C LEU A 29 6.00 -17.90 -18.53
N ALA A 30 5.15 -18.16 -19.52
CA ALA A 30 5.11 -17.39 -20.77
C ALA A 30 4.64 -15.95 -20.52
N ILE A 31 3.66 -15.72 -19.65
CA ILE A 31 3.23 -14.37 -19.23
C ILE A 31 4.31 -13.66 -18.44
N LEU A 32 5.00 -14.36 -17.52
CA LEU A 32 6.11 -13.79 -16.73
C LEU A 32 7.33 -13.46 -17.62
N SER A 33 7.66 -14.31 -18.60
CA SER A 33 8.76 -14.07 -19.53
C SER A 33 8.46 -12.92 -20.49
N PHE A 34 7.18 -12.67 -20.79
CA PHE A 34 6.79 -11.56 -21.65
C PHE A 34 7.04 -10.18 -21.01
N THR A 35 6.96 -10.08 -19.69
CA THR A 35 7.11 -8.81 -18.97
C THR A 35 8.55 -8.43 -18.65
N CYS A 36 9.44 -9.40 -18.39
CA CYS A 36 10.81 -9.11 -17.94
C CYS A 36 11.90 -9.39 -18.98
N TRP A 37 11.66 -10.28 -19.94
CA TRP A 37 12.72 -10.78 -20.85
C TRP A 37 12.61 -10.33 -22.30
N TRP A 38 11.62 -9.56 -22.63
CA TRP A 38 11.41 -9.07 -23.99
C TRP A 38 12.65 -8.35 -24.58
N LEU A 39 13.30 -7.49 -23.81
CA LEU A 39 14.47 -6.74 -24.31
C LEU A 39 15.67 -7.68 -24.62
N PHE A 40 15.87 -8.72 -23.81
CA PHE A 40 16.94 -9.71 -24.01
C PHE A 40 16.68 -10.64 -25.18
N THR A 41 15.44 -10.87 -25.57
CA THR A 41 15.07 -11.73 -26.70
C THR A 41 15.01 -10.94 -28.02
N ALA A 42 14.74 -9.64 -28.00
CA ALA A 42 14.66 -8.81 -29.20
C ALA A 42 16.02 -8.69 -29.93
N ILE A 43 17.11 -8.54 -29.20
CA ILE A 43 18.46 -8.41 -29.80
C ILE A 43 18.88 -9.70 -30.48
N PRO A 44 18.86 -10.89 -29.83
CA PRO A 44 19.14 -12.16 -30.51
C PRO A 44 18.22 -12.44 -31.69
N ALA A 45 16.92 -12.09 -31.60
CA ALA A 45 15.95 -12.28 -32.69
C ALA A 45 16.33 -11.49 -33.95
N VAL A 46 16.75 -10.24 -33.79
CA VAL A 46 17.23 -9.39 -34.92
C VAL A 46 18.51 -9.98 -35.51
N ILE A 47 19.46 -10.40 -34.68
CA ILE A 47 20.73 -11.00 -35.15
C ILE A 47 20.43 -12.29 -35.93
N CYS A 48 19.66 -13.21 -35.37
CA CYS A 48 19.26 -14.46 -36.02
C CYS A 48 18.48 -14.22 -37.33
N GLY A 49 17.61 -13.20 -37.38
CA GLY A 49 16.89 -12.79 -38.57
C GLY A 49 17.82 -12.34 -39.70
N HIS A 50 18.85 -11.54 -39.38
CA HIS A 50 19.87 -11.13 -40.36
C HIS A 50 20.74 -12.30 -40.85
N VAL A 51 21.17 -13.17 -39.94
CA VAL A 51 21.97 -14.38 -40.29
C VAL A 51 21.16 -15.32 -41.17
N ALA A 52 19.89 -15.60 -40.83
CA ALA A 52 19.01 -16.47 -41.60
C ALA A 52 18.80 -15.89 -43.02
N ARG A 53 18.56 -14.57 -43.14
CA ARG A 53 18.40 -13.91 -44.44
C ARG A 53 19.68 -13.97 -45.29
N SER A 54 20.85 -13.84 -44.67
CA SER A 54 22.12 -13.96 -45.34
C SER A 54 22.37 -15.39 -45.87
N GLN A 55 22.08 -16.42 -45.07
CA GLN A 55 22.21 -17.82 -45.46
C GLN A 55 21.25 -18.18 -46.60
N ILE A 56 19.97 -17.75 -46.54
CA ILE A 56 19.00 -17.97 -47.60
C ILE A 56 19.46 -17.34 -48.94
N ARG A 57 20.06 -16.13 -48.89
CA ARG A 57 20.56 -15.45 -50.06
C ARG A 57 21.77 -16.18 -50.68
N LYS A 58 22.64 -16.73 -49.84
CA LYS A 58 23.84 -17.46 -50.28
C LYS A 58 23.51 -18.86 -50.80
N SER A 59 22.38 -19.45 -50.47
CA SER A 59 22.00 -20.80 -50.88
C SER A 59 21.51 -20.94 -52.34
N GLY A 60 21.43 -19.83 -53.10
CA GLY A 60 21.00 -19.89 -54.52
C GLY A 60 19.61 -20.44 -54.78
N GLY A 61 18.72 -20.47 -53.80
CA GLY A 61 17.35 -20.96 -53.89
C GLY A 61 17.14 -22.37 -53.25
N ALA A 62 18.19 -23.00 -52.70
CA ALA A 62 18.06 -24.29 -52.02
C ALA A 62 17.36 -24.23 -50.67
N LEU A 63 17.40 -23.04 -50.01
CA LEU A 63 16.72 -22.83 -48.73
C LEU A 63 15.46 -21.96 -48.91
N ARG A 64 14.29 -22.48 -48.47
CA ARG A 64 13.02 -21.76 -48.42
C ARG A 64 12.81 -21.12 -47.05
N GLY A 65 12.09 -20.00 -46.96
CA GLY A 65 11.78 -19.36 -45.68
C GLY A 65 12.10 -17.86 -45.64
N LYS A 66 12.40 -17.22 -46.76
CA LYS A 66 12.68 -15.78 -46.87
C LYS A 66 11.58 -14.90 -46.25
N ALA A 67 10.31 -15.27 -46.45
CA ALA A 67 9.20 -14.53 -45.85
C ALA A 67 9.14 -14.62 -44.32
N ILE A 68 9.42 -15.81 -43.75
CA ILE A 68 9.45 -16.03 -42.28
C ILE A 68 10.60 -15.28 -41.65
N ALA A 69 11.80 -15.30 -42.25
CA ALA A 69 12.95 -14.55 -41.77
C ALA A 69 12.72 -13.04 -41.81
N THR A 70 12.05 -12.53 -42.84
CA THR A 70 11.70 -11.12 -42.96
C THR A 70 10.62 -10.71 -41.95
N ALA A 71 9.59 -11.53 -41.74
CA ALA A 71 8.57 -11.29 -40.74
C ALA A 71 9.16 -11.24 -39.32
N GLY A 72 10.04 -12.19 -38.95
CA GLY A 72 10.75 -12.20 -37.68
C GLY A 72 11.61 -10.94 -37.47
N LEU A 73 12.22 -10.43 -38.52
CA LEU A 73 13.06 -9.23 -38.49
C LEU A 73 12.21 -7.97 -38.27
N ILE A 74 11.04 -7.86 -38.92
CA ILE A 74 10.09 -6.75 -38.75
C ILE A 74 9.57 -6.74 -37.31
N ILE A 75 9.13 -7.89 -36.80
CA ILE A 75 8.63 -8.03 -35.41
C ILE A 75 9.74 -7.67 -34.42
N GLY A 76 10.97 -8.13 -34.64
CA GLY A 76 12.13 -7.81 -33.81
C GLY A 76 12.44 -6.29 -33.74
N TYR A 77 12.37 -5.59 -34.88
CA TYR A 77 12.55 -4.15 -34.89
C TYR A 77 11.41 -3.38 -34.23
N ILE A 78 10.16 -3.79 -34.47
CA ILE A 78 9.01 -3.17 -33.77
C ILE A 78 9.15 -3.34 -32.26
N ALA A 79 9.53 -4.54 -31.80
CA ALA A 79 9.75 -4.81 -30.40
C ALA A 79 10.89 -3.95 -29.81
N LEU A 80 11.98 -3.77 -30.55
CA LEU A 80 13.10 -2.94 -30.12
C LEU A 80 12.72 -1.45 -30.03
N VAL A 81 11.99 -0.92 -30.99
CA VAL A 81 11.50 0.48 -30.97
C VAL A 81 10.55 0.71 -29.80
N LEU A 82 9.58 -0.21 -29.60
CA LEU A 82 8.64 -0.11 -28.47
C LEU A 82 9.37 -0.21 -27.12
N GLY A 83 10.42 -1.03 -27.00
CA GLY A 83 11.24 -1.13 -25.79
C GLY A 83 12.04 0.14 -25.52
N VAL A 84 12.71 0.68 -26.54
CA VAL A 84 13.51 1.91 -26.42
C VAL A 84 12.65 3.13 -26.07
N MET A 85 11.44 3.23 -26.64
CA MET A 85 10.53 4.34 -26.35
C MET A 85 9.70 4.11 -25.08
N GLY A 86 9.30 2.87 -24.80
CA GLY A 86 8.41 2.54 -23.68
C GLY A 86 9.09 2.61 -22.31
N ILE A 87 10.37 2.22 -22.22
CA ILE A 87 11.11 2.24 -20.94
C ILE A 87 11.28 3.66 -20.41
N PRO A 88 11.78 4.67 -21.18
CA PRO A 88 11.87 6.04 -20.70
C PRO A 88 10.53 6.63 -20.29
N LEU A 89 9.47 6.32 -21.04
CA LEU A 89 8.11 6.77 -20.71
C LEU A 89 7.65 6.19 -19.36
N LEU A 90 7.84 4.89 -19.14
CA LEU A 90 7.50 4.23 -17.89
C LEU A 90 8.31 4.79 -16.71
N VAL A 91 9.64 5.01 -16.92
CA VAL A 91 10.51 5.58 -15.90
C VAL A 91 10.08 7.02 -15.57
N SER A 92 9.75 7.84 -16.58
CA SER A 92 9.29 9.22 -16.35
C SER A 92 7.96 9.25 -15.57
N MET A 93 7.02 8.34 -15.85
CA MET A 93 5.77 8.21 -15.10
C MET A 93 6.04 7.84 -13.64
N ILE A 94 6.92 6.87 -13.39
CA ILE A 94 7.29 6.46 -12.01
C ILE A 94 8.01 7.62 -11.27
N GLN A 95 8.86 8.37 -11.96
CA GLN A 95 9.55 9.50 -11.35
C GLN A 95 8.58 10.64 -11.00
N SER A 96 7.66 11.00 -11.90
CA SER A 96 6.66 12.03 -11.64
C SER A 96 5.75 11.67 -10.47
N ASP A 97 5.34 10.42 -10.34
CA ASP A 97 4.56 9.96 -9.20
C ASP A 97 5.36 10.01 -7.89
N ARG A 98 6.64 9.67 -7.91
CA ARG A 98 7.52 9.79 -6.73
C ARG A 98 7.69 11.25 -6.31
N GLU A 99 7.94 12.16 -7.24
CA GLU A 99 8.06 13.60 -6.95
C GLU A 99 6.75 14.16 -6.39
N ARG A 100 5.62 13.80 -6.97
CA ARG A 100 4.29 14.17 -6.47
C ARG A 100 4.07 13.68 -5.03
N LEU A 101 4.38 12.42 -4.74
CA LEU A 101 4.27 11.86 -3.40
C LEU A 101 5.22 12.54 -2.40
N GLN A 102 6.43 12.89 -2.84
CA GLN A 102 7.37 13.65 -2.02
C GLN A 102 6.84 15.06 -1.72
N ARG A 103 6.37 15.79 -2.71
CA ARG A 103 5.75 17.13 -2.52
C ARG A 103 4.58 17.06 -1.54
N LEU A 104 3.65 16.11 -1.73
CA LEU A 104 2.52 15.91 -0.81
C LEU A 104 2.96 15.50 0.60
N SER A 105 4.11 14.85 0.77
CA SER A 105 4.63 14.50 2.09
C SER A 105 5.24 15.69 2.83
N ILE A 106 5.73 16.69 2.11
CA ILE A 106 6.30 17.94 2.66
C ILE A 106 5.19 18.97 2.85
N GLU A 107 4.21 19.01 1.95
CA GLU A 107 3.06 19.90 2.04
C GLU A 107 2.26 19.59 3.30
N ARG A 108 1.98 20.61 4.09
CA ARG A 108 1.16 20.53 5.31
C ARG A 108 -0.23 21.04 4.98
N LYS A 109 -1.26 20.30 5.41
CA LYS A 109 -2.64 20.76 5.34
C LYS A 109 -3.31 20.69 6.69
N GLU A 110 -4.16 21.64 6.96
CA GLU A 110 -5.04 21.61 8.12
C GLU A 110 -6.24 20.71 7.85
N VAL A 111 -6.58 19.88 8.81
CA VAL A 111 -7.79 19.05 8.81
C VAL A 111 -8.58 19.38 10.06
N ALA A 112 -9.84 19.75 9.87
CA ALA A 112 -10.76 20.09 10.95
C ALA A 112 -11.75 18.95 11.20
N SER A 113 -12.29 18.89 12.44
CA SER A 113 -13.49 18.12 12.79
C SER A 113 -14.70 18.60 11.97
N ASP A 114 -15.80 17.85 12.01
CA ASP A 114 -16.97 18.20 11.22
C ASP A 114 -17.68 19.45 11.74
N ASP A 115 -17.56 19.76 13.04
CA ASP A 115 -18.02 20.98 13.68
C ASP A 115 -17.03 22.17 13.57
N GLY A 116 -15.82 21.91 13.01
CA GLY A 116 -14.76 22.90 12.83
C GLY A 116 -13.98 23.26 14.10
N LYS A 117 -14.37 22.76 15.26
CA LYS A 117 -13.79 23.15 16.56
C LYS A 117 -12.40 22.57 16.82
N ILE A 118 -12.10 21.42 16.27
CA ILE A 118 -10.82 20.74 16.44
C ILE A 118 -10.07 20.74 15.11
N LYS A 119 -8.79 21.11 15.15
CA LYS A 119 -7.93 21.17 13.98
C LYS A 119 -6.59 20.51 14.25
N VAL A 120 -6.04 19.86 13.25
CA VAL A 120 -4.65 19.33 13.26
C VAL A 120 -3.99 19.58 11.92
N THR A 121 -2.71 19.88 11.93
CA THR A 121 -1.91 20.04 10.71
C THR A 121 -1.21 18.73 10.38
N VAL A 122 -1.54 18.16 9.23
CA VAL A 122 -1.02 16.85 8.79
C VAL A 122 -0.31 16.96 7.44
N PRO A 123 0.63 16.03 7.10
CA PRO A 123 1.12 15.93 5.74
C PRO A 123 0.00 15.70 4.73
N GLY A 124 0.10 16.32 3.56
CA GLY A 124 -0.91 16.25 2.51
C GLY A 124 -1.26 14.84 2.01
N THR A 125 -0.42 13.84 2.34
CA THR A 125 -0.69 12.41 2.08
C THR A 125 -1.69 11.77 3.04
N ARG A 126 -2.16 12.49 4.08
CA ARG A 126 -3.17 11.99 5.03
C ARG A 126 -4.57 12.43 4.64
N ALA A 127 -5.56 11.59 4.92
CA ALA A 127 -6.98 11.83 4.65
C ALA A 127 -7.81 11.62 5.91
N LYS A 128 -9.02 12.19 5.95
CA LYS A 128 -10.04 11.83 6.95
C LYS A 128 -10.40 10.34 6.79
N LEU A 129 -10.51 9.62 7.90
CA LEU A 129 -10.84 8.18 7.95
C LEU A 129 -11.93 7.94 9.01
N PRO A 130 -13.19 8.28 8.72
CA PRO A 130 -14.28 8.28 9.71
C PRO A 130 -14.62 6.88 10.27
N GLU A 131 -14.05 5.82 9.71
CA GLU A 131 -14.27 4.45 10.13
C GLU A 131 -13.35 3.95 11.27
N LEU A 132 -12.37 4.75 11.72
CA LEU A 132 -11.41 4.32 12.75
C LEU A 132 -12.06 4.19 14.14
N ASN A 133 -12.87 5.18 14.53
CA ASN A 133 -13.55 5.20 15.81
C ASN A 133 -14.83 6.05 15.73
N LYS A 134 -15.96 5.46 16.13
CA LYS A 134 -17.27 6.16 16.08
C LYS A 134 -17.41 7.31 17.08
N GLN A 135 -16.61 7.31 18.15
CA GLN A 135 -16.62 8.33 19.20
C GLN A 135 -15.64 9.48 18.93
N ALA A 136 -14.80 9.37 17.90
CA ALA A 136 -13.79 10.38 17.63
C ALA A 136 -14.39 11.59 16.90
N SER A 137 -14.10 12.78 17.42
CA SER A 137 -14.47 14.06 16.80
C SER A 137 -13.63 14.36 15.55
N LEU A 138 -12.39 13.89 15.52
CA LEU A 138 -11.49 14.01 14.37
C LEU A 138 -10.73 12.70 14.13
N GLN A 139 -10.63 12.31 12.86
CA GLN A 139 -9.92 11.09 12.47
C GLN A 139 -9.15 11.30 11.19
N VAL A 140 -7.85 11.08 11.22
CA VAL A 140 -6.97 11.23 10.07
C VAL A 140 -5.95 10.10 10.00
N GLY A 141 -5.53 9.75 8.81
CA GLY A 141 -4.51 8.71 8.67
C GLY A 141 -4.03 8.51 7.25
N ASN A 142 -3.08 7.58 7.14
CA ASN A 142 -2.57 7.09 5.87
C ASN A 142 -2.47 5.55 5.96
N LYS A 143 -3.40 4.86 5.32
CA LYS A 143 -3.48 3.38 5.34
C LYS A 143 -2.21 2.72 4.78
N SER A 144 -1.61 3.28 3.73
CA SER A 144 -0.39 2.72 3.13
C SER A 144 0.84 2.85 4.03
N LYS A 145 0.90 3.91 4.85
CA LYS A 145 1.96 4.13 5.83
C LYS A 145 1.61 3.59 7.21
N GLU A 146 0.37 3.14 7.42
CA GLU A 146 -0.18 2.65 8.70
C GLU A 146 0.07 3.64 9.84
N VAL A 147 -0.25 4.91 9.57
CA VAL A 147 -0.10 6.01 10.53
C VAL A 147 -1.45 6.67 10.69
N TYR A 148 -1.91 6.77 11.93
CA TYR A 148 -3.25 7.21 12.25
C TYR A 148 -3.23 8.19 13.42
N LEU A 149 -4.25 9.04 13.50
CA LEU A 149 -4.53 9.90 14.64
C LEU A 149 -6.03 10.06 14.77
N ILE A 150 -6.54 9.95 15.99
CA ILE A 150 -7.89 10.32 16.36
C ILE A 150 -7.88 11.27 17.53
N VAL A 151 -8.93 12.10 17.63
CA VAL A 151 -9.22 12.93 18.80
C VAL A 151 -10.58 12.53 19.33
N ILE A 152 -10.66 12.25 20.61
CA ILE A 152 -11.88 11.98 21.35
C ILE A 152 -12.05 13.13 22.35
N THR A 153 -13.24 13.73 22.38
CA THR A 153 -13.58 14.87 23.23
C THR A 153 -14.47 14.38 24.36
N ASP A 154 -14.05 14.55 25.59
CA ASP A 154 -14.83 14.28 26.80
C ASP A 154 -15.17 15.64 27.47
N ALA A 155 -16.44 16.01 27.51
CA ALA A 155 -16.85 17.23 28.20
C ALA A 155 -16.63 17.08 29.71
N LYS A 156 -16.04 18.09 30.34
CA LYS A 156 -15.80 18.08 31.81
C LYS A 156 -17.09 18.03 32.61
N ALA A 157 -18.17 18.57 32.04
CA ALA A 157 -19.50 18.49 32.64
C ALA A 157 -19.99 17.02 32.81
N ASP A 158 -19.57 16.12 31.91
CA ASP A 158 -19.94 14.70 31.95
C ASP A 158 -19.04 13.87 32.89
N VAL A 159 -17.89 14.43 33.25
CA VAL A 159 -16.87 13.78 34.12
C VAL A 159 -16.44 14.69 35.27
N PRO A 160 -17.38 15.10 36.13
CA PRO A 160 -17.12 16.09 37.18
C PRO A 160 -16.04 15.57 38.14
N ASN A 161 -15.21 16.47 38.64
CA ASN A 161 -14.14 16.23 39.61
C ASN A 161 -12.93 15.43 39.07
N LEU A 162 -12.82 15.20 37.76
CA LEU A 162 -11.58 14.67 37.19
C LEU A 162 -10.56 15.80 36.98
N THR A 163 -9.31 15.53 37.35
CA THR A 163 -8.17 16.34 36.95
C THR A 163 -7.57 15.83 35.67
N LEU A 164 -6.71 16.60 35.03
CA LEU A 164 -5.96 16.16 33.84
C LEU A 164 -5.24 14.84 34.11
N GLU A 165 -4.55 14.72 35.25
CA GLU A 165 -3.79 13.54 35.64
C GLU A 165 -4.70 12.31 35.79
N THR A 166 -5.82 12.46 36.50
CA THR A 166 -6.75 11.33 36.74
C THR A 166 -7.44 10.88 35.46
N HIS A 167 -7.84 11.84 34.60
CA HIS A 167 -8.41 11.51 33.29
C HIS A 167 -7.38 10.80 32.40
N HIS A 168 -6.16 11.32 32.31
CA HIS A 168 -5.07 10.71 31.54
C HIS A 168 -4.78 9.29 32.03
N GLN A 169 -4.66 9.09 33.35
CA GLN A 169 -4.40 7.79 33.94
C GLN A 169 -5.55 6.78 33.71
N MET A 170 -6.80 7.25 33.77
CA MET A 170 -7.98 6.41 33.50
C MET A 170 -7.99 5.93 32.06
N THR A 171 -7.79 6.81 31.09
CA THR A 171 -7.76 6.47 29.66
C THR A 171 -6.56 5.59 29.31
N ARG A 172 -5.39 5.89 29.87
CA ARG A 172 -4.18 5.07 29.78
C ARG A 172 -4.43 3.62 30.26
N ASN A 173 -4.97 3.46 31.45
CA ASN A 173 -5.25 2.12 32.01
C ASN A 173 -6.27 1.35 31.17
N ARG A 174 -7.31 2.00 30.67
CA ARG A 174 -8.29 1.41 29.77
C ARG A 174 -7.65 0.89 28.47
N MET A 175 -6.71 1.64 27.91
CA MET A 175 -5.99 1.21 26.70
C MET A 175 -5.06 0.04 26.98
N LEU A 176 -4.30 0.07 28.09
CA LEU A 176 -3.40 -1.01 28.48
C LEU A 176 -4.14 -2.34 28.72
N GLN A 177 -5.34 -2.29 29.32
CA GLN A 177 -6.18 -3.47 29.52
C GLN A 177 -6.68 -4.12 28.22
N LYS A 178 -6.83 -3.36 27.14
CA LYS A 178 -7.26 -3.88 25.84
C LYS A 178 -6.13 -4.52 25.03
N MET A 179 -4.89 -4.22 25.34
CA MET A 179 -3.71 -4.71 24.62
C MET A 179 -3.09 -5.92 25.31
N LYS A 180 -2.59 -6.87 24.55
CA LYS A 180 -1.74 -7.96 25.05
C LYS A 180 -0.30 -7.50 25.12
N ASN A 181 0.47 -8.00 26.09
CA ASN A 181 1.88 -7.62 26.30
C ASN A 181 2.07 -6.09 26.34
N ALA A 182 1.14 -5.43 27.02
CA ALA A 182 1.12 -3.98 27.10
C ALA A 182 2.27 -3.44 27.94
N SER A 183 2.84 -2.34 27.52
CA SER A 183 3.81 -1.55 28.29
C SER A 183 3.60 -0.06 28.02
N ALA A 184 3.99 0.77 28.95
CA ALA A 184 3.85 2.21 28.87
C ALA A 184 5.10 2.90 29.43
N THR A 185 5.41 4.07 28.89
CA THR A 185 6.38 4.98 29.50
C THR A 185 5.73 5.77 30.64
N GLU A 186 6.55 6.43 31.45
CA GLU A 186 6.02 7.41 32.41
C GLU A 186 5.43 8.62 31.67
N PRO A 187 4.25 9.12 32.12
CA PRO A 187 3.66 10.32 31.56
C PRO A 187 4.53 11.56 31.79
N VAL A 188 4.63 12.40 30.78
CA VAL A 188 5.32 13.69 30.86
C VAL A 188 4.33 14.83 30.65
N SER A 189 4.49 15.91 31.41
CA SER A 189 3.73 17.13 31.23
C SER A 189 4.24 17.89 30.02
N VAL A 190 3.33 18.32 29.14
CA VAL A 190 3.61 19.10 27.93
C VAL A 190 2.59 20.22 27.80
N THR A 191 2.81 21.17 26.89
CA THR A 191 1.84 22.21 26.55
C THR A 191 1.48 22.06 25.09
N ILE A 192 0.18 22.02 24.80
CA ILE A 192 -0.36 21.94 23.44
C ILE A 192 -1.42 23.03 23.28
N ASP A 193 -1.30 23.85 22.26
CA ASP A 193 -2.18 24.99 22.01
C ASP A 193 -2.32 25.96 23.21
N GLY A 194 -1.25 26.11 24.00
CA GLY A 194 -1.27 26.91 25.21
C GLY A 194 -1.95 26.25 26.42
N HIS A 195 -2.47 25.06 26.27
CA HIS A 195 -3.16 24.28 27.30
C HIS A 195 -2.27 23.24 27.95
N PRO A 196 -2.45 22.95 29.26
CA PRO A 196 -1.73 21.88 29.93
C PRO A 196 -2.13 20.52 29.33
N ALA A 197 -1.14 19.67 29.17
CA ALA A 197 -1.35 18.33 28.61
C ALA A 197 -0.41 17.31 29.24
N MET A 198 -0.80 16.04 29.20
CA MET A 198 0.03 14.90 29.56
C MET A 198 0.21 13.99 28.36
N GLN A 199 1.40 13.42 28.25
CA GLN A 199 1.75 12.56 27.11
C GLN A 199 2.60 11.38 27.55
N ASP A 200 2.29 10.17 27.04
CA ASP A 200 3.08 8.97 27.20
C ASP A 200 3.02 8.07 25.95
N GLU A 201 3.88 7.06 25.91
CA GLU A 201 3.87 6.05 24.86
C GLU A 201 3.31 4.74 25.41
N LEU A 202 2.31 4.19 24.72
CA LEU A 202 1.72 2.89 25.06
C LEU A 202 2.05 1.92 23.95
N SER A 203 2.59 0.75 24.27
CA SER A 203 2.87 -0.28 23.29
C SER A 203 2.25 -1.62 23.67
N GLY A 204 1.84 -2.39 22.69
CA GLY A 204 1.25 -3.70 22.92
C GLY A 204 0.77 -4.36 21.63
N THR A 205 0.09 -5.48 21.78
CA THR A 205 -0.54 -6.19 20.66
C THR A 205 -2.04 -5.96 20.69
N GLU A 206 -2.55 -5.33 19.65
CA GLU A 206 -3.98 -5.12 19.42
C GLU A 206 -4.36 -5.68 18.05
N ASN A 207 -5.48 -6.43 17.96
CA ASN A 207 -5.95 -7.06 16.71
C ASN A 207 -4.85 -7.83 15.94
N LYS A 208 -3.98 -8.56 16.64
CA LYS A 208 -2.83 -9.30 16.10
C LYS A 208 -1.69 -8.44 15.55
N ALA A 209 -1.74 -7.12 15.67
CA ALA A 209 -0.69 -6.21 15.27
C ALA A 209 0.04 -5.64 16.49
N ASN A 210 1.37 -5.54 16.42
CA ASN A 210 2.16 -4.84 17.43
C ASN A 210 2.15 -3.35 17.12
N VAL A 211 1.56 -2.56 18.00
CA VAL A 211 1.33 -1.12 17.82
C VAL A 211 2.00 -0.30 18.91
N VAL A 212 2.30 0.94 18.61
CA VAL A 212 2.71 1.96 19.57
C VAL A 212 1.80 3.16 19.39
N PHE A 213 1.20 3.60 20.48
CA PHE A 213 0.39 4.80 20.58
C PHE A 213 1.19 5.91 21.26
N LEU A 214 1.15 7.10 20.71
CA LEU A 214 1.41 8.33 21.43
C LEU A 214 0.07 8.77 22.01
N HIS A 215 -0.11 8.56 23.30
CA HIS A 215 -1.32 8.90 24.03
C HIS A 215 -1.13 10.27 24.66
N THR A 216 -2.01 11.19 24.37
CA THR A 216 -1.95 12.57 24.86
C THR A 216 -3.33 12.99 25.34
N THR A 217 -3.41 13.60 26.49
CA THR A 217 -4.60 14.25 27.02
C THR A 217 -4.33 15.74 27.17
N VAL A 218 -5.15 16.58 26.58
CA VAL A 218 -5.10 18.04 26.67
C VAL A 218 -6.29 18.52 27.48
N ASP A 219 -6.07 19.42 28.43
CA ASP A 219 -7.13 20.11 29.16
C ASP A 219 -7.35 21.48 28.53
N ASP A 220 -8.39 21.64 27.70
CA ASP A 220 -8.68 22.91 27.02
C ASP A 220 -9.58 23.86 27.82
N GLY A 221 -9.85 23.53 29.07
CA GLY A 221 -10.69 24.27 29.99
C GLY A 221 -12.09 23.67 30.12
N ASP A 222 -12.79 23.44 29.04
CA ASP A 222 -14.15 22.89 29.02
C ASP A 222 -14.18 21.38 28.77
N HIS A 223 -13.12 20.84 28.12
CA HIS A 223 -13.03 19.43 27.72
C HIS A 223 -11.66 18.83 28.06
N PHE A 224 -11.64 17.51 28.17
CA PHE A 224 -10.44 16.72 27.99
C PHE A 224 -10.39 16.18 26.56
N GLN A 225 -9.35 16.58 25.81
CA GLN A 225 -9.13 16.15 24.44
C GLN A 225 -8.14 14.99 24.44
N GLN A 226 -8.62 13.77 24.23
CA GLN A 226 -7.77 12.60 24.14
C GLN A 226 -7.28 12.43 22.69
N ILE A 227 -6.00 12.67 22.47
CA ILE A 227 -5.34 12.53 21.18
C ILE A 227 -4.58 11.20 21.15
N LEU A 228 -4.99 10.28 20.29
CA LEU A 228 -4.35 8.99 20.10
C LEU A 228 -3.71 8.98 18.71
N ALA A 229 -2.40 9.01 18.67
CA ALA A 229 -1.64 8.91 17.42
C ALA A 229 -0.84 7.61 17.42
N TRP A 230 -0.96 6.75 16.38
CA TRP A 230 -0.33 5.44 16.42
C TRP A 230 0.20 4.96 15.07
N THR A 231 1.08 3.99 15.16
CA THR A 231 1.61 3.22 14.02
C THR A 231 2.05 1.83 14.49
N LEU A 232 2.45 0.98 13.55
CA LEU A 232 3.07 -0.30 13.88
C LEU A 232 4.40 -0.09 14.63
N LYS A 233 4.70 -0.98 15.59
CA LYS A 233 5.96 -0.95 16.36
C LYS A 233 7.20 -0.98 15.46
N SER A 234 7.15 -1.71 14.35
CA SER A 234 8.24 -1.76 13.36
C SER A 234 8.50 -0.43 12.63
N ARG A 235 7.52 0.47 12.64
CA ARG A 235 7.62 1.79 11.99
C ARG A 235 7.81 2.94 12.97
N TRP A 236 7.75 2.66 14.27
CA TRP A 236 7.77 3.68 15.32
C TRP A 236 8.97 4.61 15.21
N GLN A 237 10.19 4.07 15.08
CA GLN A 237 11.40 4.89 14.96
C GLN A 237 11.36 5.90 13.80
N LYS A 238 10.71 5.53 12.71
CA LYS A 238 10.56 6.38 11.52
C LYS A 238 9.44 7.42 11.65
N GLN A 239 8.41 7.12 12.44
CA GLN A 239 7.16 7.90 12.45
C GLN A 239 6.94 8.68 13.74
N ASN A 240 7.65 8.37 14.85
CA ASN A 240 7.41 8.97 16.15
C ASN A 240 7.54 10.50 16.13
N GLN A 241 8.56 11.05 15.50
CA GLN A 241 8.76 12.49 15.40
C GLN A 241 7.59 13.15 14.66
N LEU A 242 7.17 12.59 13.52
CA LEU A 242 6.03 13.10 12.76
C LEU A 242 4.73 13.01 13.56
N LEU A 243 4.51 11.93 14.31
CA LEU A 243 3.33 11.79 15.17
C LEU A 243 3.33 12.84 16.28
N ARG A 244 4.49 13.12 16.91
CA ARG A 244 4.63 14.19 17.90
C ARG A 244 4.38 15.57 17.31
N GLU A 245 4.93 15.87 16.14
CA GLU A 245 4.70 17.14 15.43
C GLU A 245 3.22 17.34 15.10
N VAL A 246 2.54 16.30 14.60
CA VAL A 246 1.10 16.36 14.29
C VAL A 246 0.27 16.54 15.56
N THR A 247 0.59 15.81 16.63
CA THR A 247 -0.07 15.96 17.94
C THR A 247 0.13 17.38 18.52
N ALA A 248 1.34 17.93 18.41
CA ALA A 248 1.65 19.28 18.86
C ALA A 248 0.95 20.38 18.02
N SER A 249 0.53 20.04 16.80
CA SER A 249 -0.24 20.97 15.94
C SER A 249 -1.73 21.01 16.25
N PHE A 250 -2.19 20.24 17.22
CA PHE A 250 -3.59 20.26 17.67
C PHE A 250 -4.00 21.67 18.09
N ARG A 251 -5.22 22.07 17.72
CA ARG A 251 -5.88 23.31 18.10
C ARG A 251 -7.32 23.01 18.49
N SER A 252 -7.79 23.66 19.56
CA SER A 252 -9.18 23.64 20.01
C SER A 252 -9.74 25.04 19.95
N GLU A 253 -10.79 25.25 19.16
CA GLU A 253 -11.50 26.51 19.09
C GLU A 253 -12.74 26.43 19.99
N LYS A 254 -12.99 27.49 20.79
CA LYS A 254 -14.14 27.60 21.71
C LYS A 254 -15.45 27.79 21.00
#